data_a3f491e2b6b5b8eea9dbccaa0a028e23
#
_entry.id   a3f491e2b6b5b8eea9dbccaa0a028e23
#
_cell.length_a   1.000
_cell.length_b   1.000
_cell.length_c   1.000
_cell.angle_alpha   90.00
_cell.angle_beta   90.00
_cell.angle_gamma   90.00
#
_symmetry.space_group_name_H-M   'P 1'
#
loop_
_entity.id
_entity.type
_entity.pdbx_description
1 polymer ?
#
loop_
_entity_poly.entity_id
_entity_poly.type
_entity_poly.pdbx_seq_one_letter_code
_entity_poly.pdbx_strand_id
1 'polypeptide(L)'
;MDDIQSAALAIEQLKNCVYEITLGRKGKLTRIILAFTEDDLHHLAGLHKLVDIEQIRSGKRSRIYESILSGTITGDFLKKSARYHEIEARIQALVYLEDMLDGDQLYFKYDPRKKAFSRIEADYLVSGKANNTPVYLFLGSRSDDTYYCRSFFPQ
;
A
#
# COMPACT_ATOMS: atom_id res chain seq x y z
N MET A 1 10.27 3.48 18.19
CA MET A 1 10.11 3.39 16.71
C MET A 1 8.87 4.18 16.32
N ASP A 2 9.01 5.09 15.40
CA ASP A 2 7.86 5.88 14.97
C ASP A 2 7.00 5.13 13.92
N ASP A 3 5.84 5.70 13.61
CA ASP A 3 4.84 5.03 12.76
C ASP A 3 5.36 4.79 11.33
N ILE A 4 6.10 5.73 10.76
CA ILE A 4 6.61 5.56 9.39
C ILE A 4 7.69 4.47 9.33
N GLN A 5 8.54 4.37 10.33
CA GLN A 5 9.53 3.31 10.40
C GLN A 5 8.86 1.95 10.58
N SER A 6 7.82 1.87 11.40
CA SER A 6 7.03 0.65 11.57
C SER A 6 6.36 0.23 10.27
N ALA A 7 5.82 1.18 9.51
CA ALA A 7 5.24 0.91 8.19
C ALA A 7 6.28 0.39 7.20
N ALA A 8 7.48 0.98 7.19
CA ALA A 8 8.57 0.51 6.33
C ALA A 8 9.01 -0.91 6.70
N LEU A 9 9.09 -1.23 8.00
CA LEU A 9 9.41 -2.59 8.45
C LEU A 9 8.33 -3.60 8.04
N ALA A 10 7.07 -3.19 8.06
CA ALA A 10 5.98 -4.05 7.58
C ALA A 10 6.18 -4.40 6.09
N ILE A 11 6.55 -3.43 5.27
CA ILE A 11 6.87 -3.67 3.85
C ILE A 11 8.12 -4.55 3.72
N GLU A 12 9.14 -4.35 4.56
CA GLU A 12 10.35 -5.17 4.54
C GLU A 12 10.03 -6.65 4.78
N GLN A 13 9.12 -6.95 5.69
CA GLN A 13 8.67 -8.32 5.92
C GLN A 13 7.87 -8.85 4.74
N LEU A 14 6.99 -8.04 4.15
CA LEU A 14 6.18 -8.44 3.00
C LEU A 14 7.01 -8.68 1.74
N LYS A 15 8.18 -8.06 1.61
CA LYS A 15 9.10 -8.31 0.50
C LYS A 15 9.58 -9.76 0.44
N ASN A 16 9.60 -10.45 1.57
CA ASN A 16 10.00 -11.85 1.65
C ASN A 16 8.86 -12.82 1.37
N CYS A 17 7.65 -12.31 1.13
CA CYS A 17 6.44 -13.09 0.93
C CYS A 17 5.89 -12.88 -0.47
N VAL A 18 5.25 -13.92 -0.99
CA VAL A 18 4.44 -13.84 -2.20
C VAL A 18 3.06 -14.38 -1.85
N TYR A 19 2.03 -13.63 -2.17
CA TYR A 19 0.65 -14.04 -1.91
C TYR A 19 0.02 -14.56 -3.19
N GLU A 20 -0.42 -15.81 -3.17
CA GLU A 20 -1.25 -16.37 -4.23
C GLU A 20 -2.71 -16.19 -3.83
N ILE A 21 -3.44 -15.43 -4.62
CA ILE A 21 -4.82 -15.09 -4.33
C ILE A 21 -5.70 -15.70 -5.42
N THR A 22 -6.68 -16.50 -5.01
CA THR A 22 -7.64 -17.11 -5.93
C THR A 22 -8.95 -16.33 -5.86
N LEU A 23 -9.39 -15.84 -7.02
CA LEU A 23 -10.62 -15.08 -7.16
C LEU A 23 -11.65 -15.94 -7.88
N GLY A 24 -12.83 -16.10 -7.27
CA GLY A 24 -13.95 -16.76 -7.91
C GLY A 24 -14.99 -15.76 -8.38
N ARG A 25 -15.40 -15.85 -9.66
CA ARG A 25 -16.48 -15.05 -10.22
C ARG A 25 -17.22 -15.83 -11.28
N LYS A 26 -18.53 -15.99 -11.09
CA LYS A 26 -19.42 -16.68 -12.06
C LYS A 26 -18.87 -18.02 -12.53
N GLY A 27 -18.36 -18.82 -11.61
CA GLY A 27 -17.80 -20.14 -11.91
C GLY A 27 -16.39 -20.13 -12.49
N LYS A 28 -15.79 -18.96 -12.69
CA LYS A 28 -14.39 -18.85 -13.13
C LYS A 28 -13.48 -18.57 -11.95
N LEU A 29 -12.36 -19.29 -11.89
CA LEU A 29 -11.30 -19.07 -10.92
C LEU A 29 -10.16 -18.32 -11.61
N THR A 30 -9.75 -17.21 -11.01
CA THR A 30 -8.58 -16.44 -11.44
C THR A 30 -7.56 -16.45 -10.32
N ARG A 31 -6.32 -16.80 -10.64
CA ARG A 31 -5.21 -16.72 -9.69
C ARG A 31 -4.38 -15.49 -9.99
N ILE A 32 -4.08 -14.73 -8.94
CA ILE A 32 -3.14 -13.61 -9.03
C ILE A 32 -2.03 -13.80 -8.02
N ILE A 33 -0.85 -13.32 -8.35
CA ILE A 33 0.32 -13.36 -7.47
C ILE A 33 0.64 -11.93 -7.06
N LEU A 34 0.51 -11.64 -5.77
CA LEU A 34 0.79 -10.33 -5.19
C LEU A 34 2.18 -10.35 -4.57
N ALA A 35 3.04 -9.44 -4.98
CA ALA A 35 4.40 -9.29 -4.48
C ALA A 35 4.67 -7.84 -4.09
N PHE A 36 5.63 -7.64 -3.18
CA PHE A 36 5.99 -6.33 -2.65
C PHE A 36 7.46 -6.01 -2.92
N THR A 37 7.74 -4.74 -3.15
CA THR A 37 9.10 -4.22 -3.35
C THR A 37 9.33 -2.97 -2.50
N GLU A 38 10.59 -2.51 -2.43
CA GLU A 38 10.94 -1.28 -1.73
C GLU A 38 10.28 -0.02 -2.29
N ASP A 39 9.81 -0.07 -3.54
CA ASP A 39 9.14 1.07 -4.17
C ASP A 39 7.68 1.22 -3.71
N ASP A 40 7.11 0.18 -3.11
CA ASP A 40 5.69 0.16 -2.77
C ASP A 40 5.34 1.07 -1.59
N LEU A 41 6.26 1.29 -0.65
CA LEU A 41 6.00 2.15 0.51
C LEU A 41 5.55 3.55 0.09
N HIS A 42 6.16 4.08 -0.95
CA HIS A 42 5.91 5.46 -1.39
C HIS A 42 4.42 5.72 -1.68
N HIS A 43 3.78 4.82 -2.38
CA HIS A 43 2.34 4.94 -2.68
C HIS A 43 1.46 4.45 -1.55
N LEU A 44 1.82 3.35 -0.90
CA LEU A 44 0.98 2.76 0.14
C LEU A 44 0.88 3.66 1.37
N ALA A 45 1.97 4.31 1.75
CA ALA A 45 1.97 5.27 2.84
C ALA A 45 1.46 6.66 2.43
N GLY A 46 1.30 6.91 1.14
CA GLY A 46 0.85 8.21 0.66
C GLY A 46 1.95 9.28 0.59
N LEU A 47 3.22 8.88 0.61
CA LEU A 47 4.35 9.83 0.60
C LEU A 47 4.35 10.75 -0.62
N HIS A 48 3.79 10.28 -1.73
CA HIS A 48 3.65 11.07 -2.96
C HIS A 48 2.78 12.33 -2.79
N LYS A 49 2.01 12.41 -1.71
CA LYS A 49 1.19 13.58 -1.39
C LYS A 49 1.98 14.70 -0.71
N LEU A 50 3.16 14.39 -0.16
CA LEU A 50 3.99 15.34 0.57
C LEU A 50 4.85 16.17 -0.37
N VAL A 51 4.19 16.89 -1.29
CA VAL A 51 4.87 17.66 -2.35
C VAL A 51 5.58 18.91 -1.85
N ASP A 52 5.28 19.34 -0.64
CA ASP A 52 5.92 20.48 0.03
C ASP A 52 7.23 20.12 0.74
N ILE A 53 7.60 18.84 0.77
CA ILE A 53 8.92 18.39 1.22
C ILE A 53 9.74 18.01 -0.02
N GLU A 54 10.72 18.86 -0.38
CA GLU A 54 11.50 18.65 -1.59
C GLU A 54 12.22 17.28 -1.61
N GLN A 55 12.79 16.88 -0.50
CA GLN A 55 13.52 15.62 -0.37
C GLN A 55 12.63 14.40 -0.67
N ILE A 56 11.35 14.48 -0.32
CA ILE A 56 10.38 13.42 -0.63
C ILE A 56 9.89 13.53 -2.07
N ARG A 57 9.62 14.76 -2.53
CA ARG A 57 9.10 14.99 -3.88
C ARG A 57 10.11 14.60 -4.96
N SER A 58 11.38 14.93 -4.79
CA SER A 58 12.42 14.72 -5.80
C SER A 58 13.28 13.49 -5.53
N GLY A 59 13.16 12.89 -4.36
CA GLY A 59 13.98 11.74 -3.98
C GLY A 59 13.57 10.45 -4.69
N LYS A 60 14.56 9.57 -4.89
CA LYS A 60 14.30 8.23 -5.41
C LYS A 60 13.57 7.40 -4.35
N ARG A 61 12.51 6.69 -4.76
CA ARG A 61 11.65 5.93 -3.85
C ARG A 61 12.40 4.91 -3.01
N SER A 62 13.34 4.18 -3.63
CA SER A 62 14.15 3.19 -2.92
C SER A 62 15.06 3.83 -1.87
N ARG A 63 15.61 5.01 -2.15
CA ARG A 63 16.45 5.74 -1.20
C ARG A 63 15.65 6.31 -0.03
N ILE A 64 14.46 6.82 -0.31
CA ILE A 64 13.54 7.28 0.73
C ILE A 64 13.19 6.12 1.65
N TYR A 65 12.88 4.96 1.08
CA TYR A 65 12.59 3.74 1.84
C TYR A 65 13.75 3.35 2.77
N GLU A 66 14.97 3.28 2.23
CA GLU A 66 16.16 2.96 3.02
C GLU A 66 16.41 3.99 4.12
N SER A 67 16.20 5.26 3.84
CA SER A 67 16.37 6.35 4.80
C SER A 67 15.36 6.27 5.94
N ILE A 68 14.15 5.82 5.66
CA ILE A 68 13.13 5.59 6.68
C ILE A 68 13.50 4.37 7.54
N LEU A 69 13.94 3.28 6.92
CA LEU A 69 14.37 2.08 7.66
C LEU A 69 15.53 2.37 8.59
N SER A 70 16.49 3.16 8.14
CA SER A 70 17.67 3.51 8.93
C SER A 70 17.40 4.58 10.00
N GLY A 71 16.22 5.20 9.99
CA GLY A 71 15.88 6.28 10.92
C GLY A 71 16.40 7.65 10.51
N THR A 72 16.97 7.79 9.32
CA THR A 72 17.43 9.08 8.79
C THR A 72 16.25 10.00 8.44
N ILE A 73 15.20 9.44 7.86
CA ILE A 73 13.92 10.12 7.67
C ILE A 73 12.97 9.61 8.75
N THR A 74 12.44 10.52 9.56
CA THR A 74 11.58 10.21 10.70
C THR A 74 10.17 10.73 10.49
N GLY A 75 9.24 10.26 11.31
CA GLY A 75 7.88 10.80 11.32
C GLY A 75 7.84 12.28 11.64
N ASP A 76 8.70 12.76 12.56
CA ASP A 76 8.78 14.18 12.88
C ASP A 76 9.21 15.02 11.69
N PHE A 77 10.12 14.50 10.87
CA PHE A 77 10.51 15.15 9.62
C PHE A 77 9.34 15.25 8.65
N LEU A 78 8.58 14.16 8.50
CA LEU A 78 7.42 14.13 7.59
C LEU A 78 6.29 15.04 8.08
N LYS A 79 6.14 15.20 9.38
CA LYS A 79 5.12 16.06 9.99
C LYS A 79 5.32 17.55 9.69
N LYS A 80 6.46 17.93 9.16
CA LYS A 80 6.70 19.28 8.66
C LYS A 80 5.83 19.61 7.45
N SER A 81 5.34 18.59 6.74
CA SER A 81 4.41 18.80 5.63
C SER A 81 3.05 19.26 6.15
N ALA A 82 2.47 20.26 5.50
CA ALA A 82 1.10 20.69 5.77
C ALA A 82 0.07 19.61 5.38
N ARG A 83 0.48 18.62 4.60
CA ARG A 83 -0.39 17.54 4.11
C ARG A 83 -0.22 16.22 4.87
N TYR A 84 0.62 16.18 5.89
CA TYR A 84 0.85 14.94 6.65
C TYR A 84 -0.44 14.36 7.24
N HIS A 85 -1.34 15.23 7.69
CA HIS A 85 -2.63 14.79 8.26
C HIS A 85 -3.47 13.97 7.28
N GLU A 86 -3.26 14.12 5.97
CA GLU A 86 -3.99 13.36 4.95
C GLU A 86 -3.50 11.91 4.85
N ILE A 87 -2.29 11.61 5.31
CA ILE A 87 -1.67 10.29 5.15
C ILE A 87 -1.41 9.57 6.47
N GLU A 88 -1.61 10.23 7.60
CA GLU A 88 -1.31 9.65 8.92
C GLU A 88 -2.05 8.33 9.15
N ALA A 89 -3.33 8.26 8.80
CA ALA A 89 -4.14 7.05 8.96
C ALA A 89 -3.62 5.90 8.09
N ARG A 90 -3.10 6.19 6.89
CA ARG A 90 -2.48 5.17 6.03
C ARG A 90 -1.24 4.59 6.66
N ILE A 91 -0.38 5.45 7.19
CA ILE A 91 0.87 5.01 7.83
C ILE A 91 0.56 4.10 9.01
N GLN A 92 -0.39 4.50 9.84
CA GLN A 92 -0.81 3.72 11.01
C GLN A 92 -1.43 2.38 10.62
N ALA A 93 -2.19 2.33 9.53
CA ALA A 93 -2.85 1.10 9.08
C ALA A 93 -1.90 0.13 8.37
N LEU A 94 -0.81 0.62 7.78
CA LEU A 94 0.13 -0.23 7.02
C LEU A 94 0.76 -1.33 7.86
N VAL A 95 0.97 -1.10 9.16
CA VAL A 95 1.56 -2.12 10.05
C VAL A 95 0.68 -3.36 10.17
N TYR A 96 -0.60 -3.26 9.81
CA TYR A 96 -1.56 -4.37 9.87
C TYR A 96 -1.80 -5.03 8.50
N LEU A 97 -1.11 -4.58 7.45
CA LEU A 97 -1.35 -5.08 6.09
C LEU A 97 -1.08 -6.59 5.98
N GLU A 98 -0.01 -7.08 6.59
CA GLU A 98 0.32 -8.50 6.59
C GLU A 98 -0.79 -9.33 7.25
N ASP A 99 -1.25 -8.90 8.43
CA ASP A 99 -2.36 -9.56 9.13
C ASP A 99 -3.63 -9.58 8.29
N MET A 100 -3.90 -8.50 7.58
CA MET A 100 -5.06 -8.40 6.72
C MET A 100 -4.97 -9.38 5.55
N LEU A 101 -3.79 -9.50 4.93
CA LEU A 101 -3.56 -10.41 3.81
C LEU A 101 -3.56 -11.88 4.26
N ASP A 102 -3.08 -12.17 5.47
CA ASP A 102 -3.08 -13.51 6.05
C ASP A 102 -4.46 -13.93 6.56
N GLY A 103 -5.37 -12.98 6.75
CA GLY A 103 -6.72 -13.26 7.25
C GLY A 103 -7.67 -13.75 6.18
N ASP A 104 -8.70 -14.51 6.60
CA ASP A 104 -9.73 -15.05 5.71
C ASP A 104 -10.83 -14.05 5.36
N GLN A 105 -10.65 -12.77 5.72
CA GLN A 105 -11.70 -11.74 5.60
C GLN A 105 -11.51 -10.80 4.41
N LEU A 106 -10.79 -11.24 3.37
CA LEU A 106 -10.62 -10.44 2.17
C LEU A 106 -11.82 -10.59 1.24
N TYR A 107 -12.42 -9.47 0.89
CA TYR A 107 -13.50 -9.41 -0.10
C TYR A 107 -12.95 -8.82 -1.39
N PHE A 108 -13.20 -9.54 -2.50
CA PHE A 108 -12.75 -9.10 -3.81
C PHE A 108 -13.95 -8.57 -4.59
N LYS A 109 -13.85 -7.31 -5.01
CA LYS A 109 -14.80 -6.72 -5.94
C LYS A 109 -14.06 -6.32 -7.19
N TYR A 110 -14.41 -6.94 -8.31
CA TYR A 110 -14.01 -6.47 -9.61
C TYR A 110 -15.14 -5.63 -10.18
N ASP A 111 -14.89 -4.36 -10.43
CA ASP A 111 -15.87 -3.47 -11.04
C ASP A 111 -15.19 -2.58 -12.07
N PRO A 112 -15.15 -3.02 -13.34
CA PRO A 112 -14.51 -2.24 -14.40
C PRO A 112 -15.20 -0.90 -14.66
N ARG A 113 -16.45 -0.74 -14.21
CA ARG A 113 -17.19 0.52 -14.38
C ARG A 113 -16.69 1.61 -13.45
N LYS A 114 -16.09 1.26 -12.32
CA LYS A 114 -15.50 2.24 -11.40
C LYS A 114 -14.28 2.93 -11.98
N LYS A 115 -13.66 2.36 -13.01
CA LYS A 115 -12.57 3.02 -13.73
C LYS A 115 -12.98 4.36 -14.33
N ALA A 116 -14.27 4.52 -14.68
CA ALA A 116 -14.77 5.76 -15.25
C ALA A 116 -14.86 6.90 -14.24
N PHE A 117 -14.94 6.60 -12.96
CA PHE A 117 -15.11 7.57 -11.88
C PHE A 117 -13.91 7.70 -10.96
N SER A 118 -12.99 6.78 -11.02
CA SER A 118 -11.76 6.78 -10.23
C SER A 118 -10.58 7.16 -11.10
N ARG A 119 -9.74 8.07 -10.62
CA ARG A 119 -8.46 8.38 -11.26
C ARG A 119 -7.43 7.26 -11.05
N ILE A 120 -7.79 6.25 -10.29
CA ILE A 120 -6.94 5.10 -9.98
C ILE A 120 -7.30 3.99 -10.94
N GLU A 121 -6.41 3.68 -11.87
CA GLU A 121 -6.53 2.50 -12.70
C GLU A 121 -6.06 1.29 -11.89
N ALA A 122 -6.96 0.38 -11.61
CA ALA A 122 -6.65 -0.85 -10.89
C ALA A 122 -7.43 -2.01 -11.50
N ASP A 123 -6.79 -3.17 -11.57
CA ASP A 123 -7.42 -4.37 -12.10
C ASP A 123 -8.37 -5.00 -11.08
N TYR A 124 -8.04 -4.91 -9.79
CA TYR A 124 -8.83 -5.50 -8.72
C TYR A 124 -8.91 -4.56 -7.52
N LEU A 125 -10.06 -4.58 -6.88
CA LEU A 125 -10.30 -3.91 -5.60
C LEU A 125 -10.47 -4.98 -4.51
N VAL A 126 -9.67 -4.89 -3.47
CA VAL A 126 -9.73 -5.76 -2.31
C VAL A 126 -10.14 -4.93 -1.10
N SER A 127 -11.10 -5.41 -0.33
CA SER A 127 -11.46 -4.78 0.93
C SER A 127 -11.23 -5.73 2.10
N GLY A 128 -10.84 -5.18 3.23
CA GLY A 128 -10.59 -5.94 4.45
C GLY A 128 -10.57 -5.00 5.64
N LYS A 129 -10.07 -5.48 6.76
CA LYS A 129 -9.92 -4.67 7.97
C LYS A 129 -8.49 -4.72 8.48
N ALA A 130 -7.92 -3.55 8.74
CA ALA A 130 -6.66 -3.39 9.42
C ALA A 130 -6.98 -2.87 10.83
N ASN A 131 -6.73 -3.68 11.86
CA ASN A 131 -7.02 -3.33 13.25
C ASN A 131 -8.45 -2.77 13.43
N ASN A 132 -9.46 -3.51 12.93
CA ASN A 132 -10.88 -3.15 12.93
C ASN A 132 -11.26 -1.90 12.10
N THR A 133 -10.30 -1.30 11.42
CA THR A 133 -10.56 -0.19 10.50
C THR A 133 -10.74 -0.74 9.09
N PRO A 134 -11.85 -0.45 8.39
CA PRO A 134 -12.01 -0.86 7.00
C PRO A 134 -10.92 -0.26 6.11
N VAL A 135 -10.37 -1.08 5.23
CA VAL A 135 -9.27 -0.70 4.33
C VAL A 135 -9.57 -1.19 2.93
N TYR A 136 -9.25 -0.37 1.94
CA TYR A 136 -9.36 -0.71 0.53
C TYR A 136 -7.98 -0.78 -0.11
N LEU A 137 -7.74 -1.88 -0.83
CA LEU A 137 -6.52 -2.10 -1.61
C LEU A 137 -6.87 -2.11 -3.08
N PHE A 138 -6.16 -1.33 -3.87
CA PHE A 138 -6.22 -1.41 -5.32
C PHE A 138 -4.99 -2.13 -5.83
N LEU A 139 -5.22 -3.21 -6.60
CA LEU A 139 -4.16 -4.04 -7.15
C LEU A 139 -3.98 -3.75 -8.63
N GLY A 140 -2.75 -3.58 -9.06
CA GLY A 140 -2.40 -3.41 -10.47
C GLY A 140 -1.46 -4.51 -10.93
N SER A 141 -1.44 -4.79 -12.23
CA SER A 141 -0.56 -5.79 -12.82
C SER A 141 0.80 -5.21 -13.19
N ARG A 142 1.85 -6.03 -13.03
CA ARG A 142 3.18 -5.76 -13.56
C ARG A 142 3.37 -6.47 -14.90
N SER A 143 4.44 -6.10 -15.60
CA SER A 143 4.77 -6.71 -16.89
C SER A 143 5.17 -8.20 -16.80
N ASP A 144 5.51 -8.69 -15.62
CA ASP A 144 5.90 -10.09 -15.37
C ASP A 144 4.75 -10.97 -14.87
N ASP A 145 3.51 -10.53 -15.06
CA ASP A 145 2.26 -11.19 -14.62
C ASP A 145 2.08 -11.24 -13.09
N THR A 146 2.92 -10.55 -12.31
CA THR A 146 2.67 -10.34 -10.89
C THR A 146 1.83 -9.10 -10.67
N TYR A 147 1.24 -9.01 -9.48
CA TYR A 147 0.44 -7.86 -9.05
C TYR A 147 1.13 -7.13 -7.91
N TYR A 148 0.81 -5.86 -7.77
CA TYR A 148 1.29 -5.04 -6.68
C TYR A 148 0.14 -4.23 -6.08
N CYS A 149 0.29 -3.81 -4.82
CA CYS A 149 -0.65 -2.89 -4.21
C CYS A 149 -0.41 -1.49 -4.76
N ARG A 150 -1.34 -1.02 -5.57
CA ARG A 150 -1.24 0.30 -6.21
C ARG A 150 -1.63 1.40 -5.27
N SER A 151 -2.63 1.15 -4.44
CA SER A 151 -3.14 2.12 -3.47
C SER A 151 -3.73 1.41 -2.27
N PHE A 152 -3.67 2.09 -1.13
CA PHE A 152 -4.12 1.59 0.15
C PHE A 152 -4.85 2.72 0.87
N PHE A 153 -6.14 2.52 1.14
CA PHE A 153 -6.98 3.55 1.73
C PHE A 153 -7.72 3.02 2.96
N PRO A 154 -7.32 3.42 4.18
CA PRO A 154 -8.19 3.24 5.34
C PRO A 154 -9.38 4.19 5.28
N GLN A 155 -10.53 3.72 5.72
CA GLN A 155 -11.71 4.55 5.89
C GLN A 155 -11.70 5.30 7.20
#